data_94fe17de5d74eb6b658be63fcae87e31
#
_entry.id   94fe17de5d74eb6b658be63fcae87e31
#
_cell.length_a   1.000
_cell.length_b   1.000
_cell.length_c   1.000
_cell.angle_alpha   90.00
_cell.angle_beta   90.00
_cell.angle_gamma   90.00
#
_symmetry.space_group_name_H-M   'P 1'
#
loop_
_entity.id
_entity.type
_entity.pdbx_description
1 polymer ?
#
loop_
_entity_poly.entity_id
_entity_poly.type
_entity_poly.pdbx_seq_one_letter_code
_entity_poly.pdbx_strand_id
1 'polypeptide(L)'
;ALTLELRQFEDSEFYDKMSNARREASSRPLSLVNRTFGLVQNALSLLTYGALLISFSAWAVAILVLAAIPAFVAETRFAGQAFRLFRWRAPETRQQRYLETLVAREDFAKEVKLYQLGEMLLGRYRSLFHQLYGEDRDLTIKRGFWSYLLGLLSTATFYVAYAWIVVETVVGRISLGDMTMYLTVFRQGQTTFSSALTSIGGMYEDNLYLSNLYEFLEEEVPIRYGKAIKGTNPQDGIRFENVYFTYPGSTKPALKDISLHLKPGEKL
;
A
#
# COMPACT_ATOMS: atom_id res chain seq x y z
N ALA A 1 6.48 -18.17 6.97
CA ALA A 1 5.41 -19.14 6.70
C ALA A 1 5.71 -20.53 7.27
N LEU A 2 6.93 -21.06 7.11
CA LEU A 2 7.29 -22.42 7.59
C LEU A 2 7.25 -22.58 9.11
N THR A 3 7.31 -21.49 9.86
CA THR A 3 7.26 -21.48 11.33
C THR A 3 5.86 -21.20 11.88
N LEU A 4 4.87 -20.97 11.00
CA LEU A 4 3.51 -20.64 11.37
C LEU A 4 2.73 -21.89 11.77
N GLU A 5 1.89 -21.76 12.81
CA GLU A 5 0.95 -22.79 13.23
C GLU A 5 -0.28 -22.84 12.31
N LEU A 6 -0.94 -23.99 12.19
CA LEU A 6 -2.15 -24.17 11.39
C LEU A 6 -3.25 -23.16 11.79
N ARG A 7 -3.37 -22.86 13.08
CA ARG A 7 -4.29 -21.86 13.63
C ARG A 7 -4.18 -20.50 12.95
N GLN A 8 -2.95 -20.06 12.63
CA GLN A 8 -2.72 -18.75 12.00
C GLN A 8 -3.19 -18.72 10.55
N PHE A 9 -3.18 -19.87 9.86
CA PHE A 9 -3.76 -19.98 8.51
C PHE A 9 -5.30 -20.01 8.53
N GLU A 10 -5.90 -20.43 9.63
CA GLU A 10 -7.37 -20.43 9.82
C GLU A 10 -7.87 -19.08 10.32
N ASP A 11 -7.01 -18.24 10.90
CA ASP A 11 -7.33 -16.90 11.32
C ASP A 11 -7.41 -15.96 10.12
N SER A 12 -8.60 -15.42 9.88
CA SER A 12 -8.87 -14.55 8.74
C SER A 12 -8.10 -13.22 8.79
N GLU A 13 -7.86 -12.66 9.99
CA GLU A 13 -7.10 -11.43 10.16
C GLU A 13 -5.62 -11.65 9.84
N PHE A 14 -5.06 -12.75 10.35
CA PHE A 14 -3.69 -13.14 10.05
C PHE A 14 -3.48 -13.43 8.56
N TYR A 15 -4.43 -14.12 7.92
CA TYR A 15 -4.37 -14.40 6.49
C TYR A 15 -4.39 -13.11 5.65
N ASP A 16 -5.18 -12.12 6.04
CA ASP A 16 -5.21 -10.81 5.39
C ASP A 16 -3.87 -10.08 5.55
N LYS A 17 -3.27 -10.08 6.74
CA LYS A 17 -1.92 -9.53 7.00
C LYS A 17 -0.88 -10.21 6.11
N MET A 18 -0.86 -11.52 6.05
CA MET A 18 0.07 -12.29 5.21
C MET A 18 -0.12 -12.00 3.72
N SER A 19 -1.37 -11.96 3.24
CA SER A 19 -1.69 -11.70 1.83
C SER A 19 -1.29 -10.27 1.41
N ASN A 20 -1.50 -9.28 2.29
CA ASN A 20 -1.09 -7.91 2.08
C ASN A 20 0.44 -7.80 2.09
N ALA A 21 1.10 -8.37 3.10
CA ALA A 21 2.56 -8.39 3.20
C ALA A 21 3.21 -8.99 1.94
N ARG A 22 2.70 -10.14 1.45
CA ARG A 22 3.20 -10.78 0.22
C ARG A 22 3.09 -9.89 -1.01
N ARG A 23 2.00 -9.16 -1.15
CA ARG A 23 1.78 -8.27 -2.30
C ARG A 23 2.72 -7.08 -2.27
N GLU A 24 2.87 -6.46 -1.10
CA GLU A 24 3.68 -5.26 -0.94
C GLU A 24 5.19 -5.55 -0.97
N ALA A 25 5.62 -6.73 -0.51
CA ALA A 25 7.03 -7.12 -0.45
C ALA A 25 7.72 -7.15 -1.82
N SER A 26 6.99 -7.35 -2.91
CA SER A 26 7.58 -7.49 -4.26
C SER A 26 7.93 -6.15 -4.92
N SER A 27 7.20 -5.08 -4.64
CA SER A 27 7.30 -3.81 -5.37
C SER A 27 7.68 -2.61 -4.51
N ARG A 28 7.18 -2.53 -3.27
CA ARG A 28 7.36 -1.35 -2.43
C ARG A 28 8.81 -1.09 -1.98
N PRO A 29 9.61 -2.09 -1.58
CA PRO A 29 11.01 -1.86 -1.23
C PRO A 29 11.82 -1.28 -2.40
N LEU A 30 11.63 -1.80 -3.61
CA LEU A 30 12.29 -1.29 -4.80
C LEU A 30 11.83 0.13 -5.15
N SER A 31 10.54 0.41 -5.04
CA SER A 31 9.99 1.76 -5.22
C SER A 31 10.63 2.75 -4.26
N LEU A 32 10.75 2.39 -2.96
CA LEU A 32 11.37 3.23 -1.94
C LEU A 32 12.84 3.55 -2.26
N VAL A 33 13.61 2.54 -2.67
CA VAL A 33 15.01 2.73 -3.09
C VAL A 33 15.10 3.69 -4.28
N ASN A 34 14.31 3.46 -5.33
CA ASN A 34 14.32 4.33 -6.52
C ASN A 34 13.93 5.78 -6.20
N ARG A 35 12.93 5.97 -5.33
CA ARG A 35 12.50 7.31 -4.90
C ARG A 35 13.57 7.99 -4.06
N THR A 36 14.32 7.25 -3.24
CA THR A 36 15.44 7.79 -2.45
C THR A 36 16.55 8.31 -3.36
N PHE A 37 16.97 7.53 -4.35
CA PHE A 37 17.96 7.99 -5.34
C PHE A 37 17.44 9.18 -6.15
N GLY A 38 16.17 9.16 -6.57
CA GLY A 38 15.53 10.29 -7.24
C GLY A 38 15.50 11.55 -6.37
N LEU A 39 15.28 11.42 -5.07
CA LEU A 39 15.32 12.54 -4.13
C LEU A 39 16.72 13.14 -4.01
N VAL A 40 17.76 12.32 -3.91
CA VAL A 40 19.16 12.78 -3.88
C VAL A 40 19.48 13.54 -5.18
N GLN A 41 19.13 12.98 -6.33
CA GLN A 41 19.32 13.65 -7.63
C GLN A 41 18.58 14.98 -7.71
N ASN A 42 17.31 15.01 -7.30
CA ASN A 42 16.52 16.23 -7.28
C ASN A 42 17.11 17.27 -6.33
N ALA A 43 17.59 16.88 -5.16
CA ALA A 43 18.23 17.78 -4.20
C ALA A 43 19.48 18.44 -4.79
N LEU A 44 20.37 17.68 -5.45
CA LEU A 44 21.55 18.20 -6.12
C LEU A 44 21.18 19.17 -7.24
N SER A 45 20.17 18.84 -8.05
CA SER A 45 19.67 19.72 -9.11
C SER A 45 19.07 21.01 -8.55
N LEU A 46 18.28 20.91 -7.46
CA LEU A 46 17.69 22.09 -6.81
C LEU A 46 18.73 23.02 -6.19
N LEU A 47 19.82 22.49 -5.64
CA LEU A 47 20.93 23.30 -5.15
C LEU A 47 21.54 24.12 -6.31
N THR A 48 21.77 23.50 -7.46
CA THR A 48 22.30 24.17 -8.64
C THR A 48 21.34 25.23 -9.19
N TYR A 49 20.08 24.86 -9.40
CA TYR A 49 19.06 25.78 -9.92
C TYR A 49 18.73 26.88 -8.92
N GLY A 50 18.69 26.56 -7.63
CA GLY A 50 18.49 27.53 -6.56
C GLY A 50 19.60 28.57 -6.51
N ALA A 51 20.86 28.17 -6.60
CA ALA A 51 22.01 29.08 -6.66
C ALA A 51 21.90 30.03 -7.86
N LEU A 52 21.54 29.53 -9.06
CA LEU A 52 21.35 30.34 -10.24
C LEU A 52 20.15 31.29 -10.12
N LEU A 53 19.04 30.87 -9.55
CA LEU A 53 17.86 31.70 -9.35
C LEU A 53 18.08 32.78 -8.28
N ILE A 54 18.84 32.49 -7.22
CA ILE A 54 19.18 33.47 -6.18
C ILE A 54 20.04 34.61 -6.78
N SER A 55 20.92 34.32 -7.74
CA SER A 55 21.71 35.34 -8.43
C SER A 55 20.84 36.31 -9.25
N PHE A 56 19.66 35.86 -9.70
CA PHE A 56 18.66 36.72 -10.33
C PHE A 56 17.81 37.43 -9.27
N SER A 57 17.10 36.67 -8.43
CA SER A 57 16.27 37.19 -7.35
C SER A 57 15.89 36.13 -6.35
N ALA A 58 16.07 36.38 -5.05
CA ALA A 58 15.59 35.51 -3.97
C ALA A 58 14.06 35.30 -4.00
N TRP A 59 13.31 36.28 -4.50
CA TRP A 59 11.85 36.19 -4.68
C TRP A 59 11.45 35.15 -5.71
N ALA A 60 12.25 34.90 -6.75
CA ALA A 60 11.98 33.86 -7.74
C ALA A 60 11.97 32.47 -7.08
N VAL A 61 12.91 32.22 -6.17
CA VAL A 61 12.95 30.96 -5.39
C VAL A 61 11.75 30.84 -4.44
N ALA A 62 11.40 31.93 -3.73
CA ALA A 62 10.25 31.93 -2.83
C ALA A 62 8.94 31.64 -3.56
N ILE A 63 8.71 32.24 -4.72
CA ILE A 63 7.52 31.98 -5.55
C ILE A 63 7.47 30.52 -6.00
N LEU A 64 8.61 29.97 -6.43
CA LEU A 64 8.70 28.57 -6.85
C LEU A 64 8.32 27.59 -5.72
N VAL A 65 8.85 27.79 -4.53
CA VAL A 65 8.57 26.97 -3.35
C VAL A 65 7.11 27.09 -2.94
N LEU A 66 6.60 28.33 -2.80
CA LEU A 66 5.21 28.59 -2.39
C LEU A 66 4.19 28.00 -3.35
N ALA A 67 4.46 28.01 -4.67
CA ALA A 67 3.56 27.45 -5.66
C ALA A 67 3.45 25.91 -5.61
N ALA A 68 4.47 25.22 -5.15
CA ALA A 68 4.49 23.75 -5.13
C ALA A 68 3.95 23.14 -3.83
N ILE A 69 3.99 23.86 -2.71
CA ILE A 69 3.52 23.35 -1.39
C ILE A 69 2.06 22.90 -1.41
N PRO A 70 1.08 23.63 -1.96
CA PRO A 70 -0.32 23.20 -1.97
C PRO A 70 -0.53 21.85 -2.67
N ALA A 71 0.16 21.63 -3.80
CA ALA A 71 0.08 20.37 -4.54
C ALA A 71 0.63 19.19 -3.70
N PHE A 72 1.76 19.40 -3.04
CA PHE A 72 2.34 18.41 -2.14
C PHE A 72 1.41 18.05 -0.96
N VAL A 73 0.83 19.06 -0.29
CA VAL A 73 -0.10 18.83 0.82
C VAL A 73 -1.34 18.05 0.38
N ALA A 74 -1.87 18.37 -0.81
CA ALA A 74 -2.99 17.64 -1.37
C ALA A 74 -2.62 16.17 -1.66
N GLU A 75 -1.48 15.95 -2.31
CA GLU A 75 -1.03 14.60 -2.68
C GLU A 75 -0.82 13.70 -1.46
N THR A 76 -0.16 14.19 -0.41
CA THR A 76 0.05 13.43 0.83
C THR A 76 -1.26 13.12 1.56
N ARG A 77 -2.23 14.05 1.55
CA ARG A 77 -3.56 13.82 2.13
C ARG A 77 -4.33 12.74 1.37
N PHE A 78 -4.30 12.77 0.04
CA PHE A 78 -4.98 11.77 -0.78
C PHE A 78 -4.32 10.39 -0.68
N ALA A 79 -2.98 10.32 -0.59
CA ALA A 79 -2.27 9.07 -0.32
C ALA A 79 -2.71 8.43 1.01
N GLY A 80 -2.81 9.23 2.07
CA GLY A 80 -3.31 8.77 3.37
C GLY A 80 -4.79 8.32 3.35
N GLN A 81 -5.64 8.99 2.55
CA GLN A 81 -7.05 8.57 2.37
C GLN A 81 -7.14 7.25 1.61
N ALA A 82 -6.37 7.08 0.53
CA ALA A 82 -6.32 5.85 -0.25
C ALA A 82 -5.86 4.65 0.61
N PHE A 83 -4.84 4.85 1.43
CA PHE A 83 -4.37 3.82 2.34
C PHE A 83 -5.41 3.41 3.39
N ARG A 84 -6.11 4.39 4.00
CA ARG A 84 -7.19 4.09 4.96
C ARG A 84 -8.34 3.34 4.30
N LEU A 85 -8.74 3.75 3.10
CA LEU A 85 -9.77 3.08 2.32
C LEU A 85 -9.37 1.63 2.02
N PHE A 86 -8.13 1.41 1.60
CA PHE A 86 -7.56 0.09 1.34
C PHE A 86 -7.61 -0.82 2.56
N ARG A 87 -7.21 -0.33 3.74
CA ARG A 87 -7.25 -1.11 4.99
C ARG A 87 -8.67 -1.44 5.41
N TRP A 88 -9.56 -0.48 5.38
CA TRP A 88 -10.92 -0.64 5.91
C TRP A 88 -11.76 -1.62 5.11
N ARG A 89 -11.57 -1.71 3.80
CA ARG A 89 -12.33 -2.60 2.91
C ARG A 89 -11.66 -3.96 2.65
N ALA A 90 -10.68 -4.34 3.44
CA ALA A 90 -10.03 -5.65 3.33
C ALA A 90 -11.02 -6.83 3.38
N PRO A 91 -12.05 -6.83 4.27
CA PRO A 91 -13.06 -7.89 4.31
C PRO A 91 -13.87 -8.01 3.02
N GLU A 92 -14.34 -6.89 2.47
CA GLU A 92 -15.13 -6.85 1.23
C GLU A 92 -14.29 -7.31 0.03
N THR A 93 -13.04 -6.87 -0.04
CA THR A 93 -12.10 -7.29 -1.08
C THR A 93 -11.80 -8.79 -1.00
N ARG A 94 -11.70 -9.36 0.20
CA ARG A 94 -11.55 -10.80 0.40
C ARG A 94 -12.78 -11.56 -0.07
N GLN A 95 -13.98 -11.08 0.32
CA GLN A 95 -15.24 -11.68 -0.12
C GLN A 95 -15.39 -11.64 -1.63
N GLN A 96 -15.01 -10.54 -2.29
CA GLN A 96 -15.03 -10.44 -3.74
C GLN A 96 -14.12 -11.48 -4.40
N ARG A 97 -12.89 -11.64 -3.93
CA ARG A 97 -11.94 -12.66 -4.43
C ARG A 97 -12.44 -14.07 -4.19
N TYR A 98 -13.08 -14.32 -3.04
CA TYR A 98 -13.67 -15.62 -2.76
C TYR A 98 -14.79 -15.96 -3.75
N LEU A 99 -15.69 -15.01 -4.03
CA LEU A 99 -16.74 -15.18 -5.03
C LEU A 99 -16.17 -15.40 -6.43
N GLU A 100 -15.11 -14.67 -6.81
CA GLU A 100 -14.38 -14.86 -8.06
C GLU A 100 -13.81 -16.29 -8.16
N THR A 101 -13.18 -16.76 -7.08
CA THR A 101 -12.61 -18.11 -7.00
C THR A 101 -13.69 -19.18 -7.17
N LEU A 102 -14.85 -19.02 -6.52
CA LEU A 102 -15.95 -19.98 -6.63
C LEU A 102 -16.52 -20.06 -8.06
N VAL A 103 -16.59 -18.95 -8.77
CA VAL A 103 -17.16 -18.90 -10.12
C VAL A 103 -16.16 -19.33 -11.19
N ALA A 104 -14.85 -19.01 -10.99
CA ALA A 104 -13.83 -19.16 -12.03
C ALA A 104 -13.07 -20.48 -11.97
N ARG A 105 -13.01 -21.14 -10.79
CA ARG A 105 -12.19 -22.36 -10.63
C ARG A 105 -12.97 -23.64 -10.96
N GLU A 106 -12.25 -24.58 -11.58
CA GLU A 106 -12.78 -25.91 -11.96
C GLU A 106 -13.19 -26.77 -10.76
N ASP A 107 -12.50 -26.58 -9.62
CA ASP A 107 -12.75 -27.35 -8.38
C ASP A 107 -14.20 -27.19 -7.90
N PHE A 108 -14.81 -26.00 -8.11
CA PHE A 108 -16.15 -25.66 -7.66
C PHE A 108 -17.22 -25.71 -8.77
N ALA A 109 -16.79 -25.93 -10.01
CA ALA A 109 -17.68 -25.85 -11.18
C ALA A 109 -18.85 -26.86 -11.14
N LYS A 110 -18.63 -28.03 -10.55
CA LYS A 110 -19.65 -29.08 -10.42
C LYS A 110 -20.78 -28.65 -9.48
N GLU A 111 -20.42 -28.18 -8.29
CA GLU A 111 -21.35 -27.73 -7.27
C GLU A 111 -22.11 -26.48 -7.72
N VAL A 112 -21.39 -25.50 -8.30
CA VAL A 112 -22.00 -24.26 -8.81
C VAL A 112 -23.04 -24.57 -9.89
N LYS A 113 -22.75 -25.50 -10.80
CA LYS A 113 -23.70 -25.92 -11.85
C LYS A 113 -24.83 -26.77 -11.31
N LEU A 114 -24.51 -27.75 -10.45
CA LEU A 114 -25.50 -28.68 -9.89
C LEU A 114 -26.57 -27.96 -9.06
N TYR A 115 -26.14 -26.99 -8.24
CA TYR A 115 -27.05 -26.23 -7.39
C TYR A 115 -27.51 -24.92 -8.03
N GLN A 116 -27.16 -24.65 -9.30
CA GLN A 116 -27.55 -23.46 -10.05
C GLN A 116 -27.20 -22.14 -9.35
N LEU A 117 -26.05 -22.10 -8.65
CA LEU A 117 -25.63 -20.96 -7.83
C LEU A 117 -25.05 -19.80 -8.65
N GLY A 118 -24.81 -19.97 -9.96
CA GLY A 118 -24.11 -19.02 -10.81
C GLY A 118 -24.66 -17.61 -10.75
N GLU A 119 -25.98 -17.44 -10.97
CA GLU A 119 -26.63 -16.11 -10.95
C GLU A 119 -26.57 -15.45 -9.57
N MET A 120 -26.74 -16.21 -8.49
CA MET A 120 -26.67 -15.71 -7.12
C MET A 120 -25.24 -15.23 -6.79
N LEU A 121 -24.21 -16.03 -7.11
CA LEU A 121 -22.81 -15.69 -6.86
C LEU A 121 -22.38 -14.49 -7.67
N LEU A 122 -22.77 -14.45 -8.97
CA LEU A 122 -22.47 -13.34 -9.86
C LEU A 122 -23.20 -12.05 -9.41
N GLY A 123 -24.42 -12.15 -8.93
CA GLY A 123 -25.17 -11.02 -8.36
C GLY A 123 -24.47 -10.42 -7.14
N ARG A 124 -23.99 -11.25 -6.21
CA ARG A 124 -23.21 -10.82 -5.05
C ARG A 124 -21.87 -10.21 -5.45
N TYR A 125 -21.17 -10.82 -6.41
CA TYR A 125 -19.92 -10.26 -6.93
C TYR A 125 -20.12 -8.87 -7.54
N ARG A 126 -21.15 -8.71 -8.39
CA ARG A 126 -21.48 -7.41 -9.01
C ARG A 126 -21.82 -6.34 -7.98
N SER A 127 -22.59 -6.69 -6.96
CA SER A 127 -22.93 -5.75 -5.87
C SER A 127 -21.67 -5.25 -5.15
N LEU A 128 -20.79 -6.16 -4.73
CA LEU A 128 -19.53 -5.80 -4.10
C LEU A 128 -18.60 -5.00 -5.03
N PHE A 129 -18.53 -5.42 -6.30
CA PHE A 129 -17.72 -4.71 -7.30
C PHE A 129 -18.20 -3.25 -7.47
N HIS A 130 -19.52 -3.04 -7.60
CA HIS A 130 -20.06 -1.68 -7.74
C HIS A 130 -19.83 -0.81 -6.51
N GLN A 131 -19.92 -1.39 -5.32
CA GLN A 131 -19.61 -0.68 -4.08
C GLN A 131 -18.13 -0.25 -4.05
N LEU A 132 -17.21 -1.20 -4.21
CA LEU A 132 -15.75 -0.93 -4.17
C LEU A 132 -15.33 0.03 -5.29
N TYR A 133 -15.87 -0.16 -6.49
CA TYR A 133 -15.62 0.73 -7.63
C TYR A 133 -16.14 2.15 -7.37
N GLY A 134 -17.32 2.30 -6.78
CA GLY A 134 -17.90 3.60 -6.43
C GLY A 134 -16.98 4.40 -5.49
N GLU A 135 -16.48 3.75 -4.45
CA GLU A 135 -15.55 4.35 -3.49
C GLU A 135 -14.22 4.76 -4.14
N ASP A 136 -13.63 3.90 -4.98
CA ASP A 136 -12.40 4.21 -5.71
C ASP A 136 -12.59 5.34 -6.72
N ARG A 137 -13.70 5.31 -7.46
CA ARG A 137 -14.05 6.35 -8.42
C ARG A 137 -14.17 7.70 -7.74
N ASP A 138 -14.90 7.78 -6.62
CA ASP A 138 -15.15 9.04 -5.93
C ASP A 138 -13.87 9.64 -5.35
N LEU A 139 -12.98 8.79 -4.80
CA LEU A 139 -11.66 9.22 -4.35
C LEU A 139 -10.80 9.70 -5.52
N THR A 140 -10.78 8.94 -6.62
CA THR A 140 -10.00 9.25 -7.83
C THR A 140 -10.46 10.55 -8.47
N ILE A 141 -11.78 10.79 -8.58
CA ILE A 141 -12.34 12.03 -9.12
C ILE A 141 -11.96 13.22 -8.24
N LYS A 142 -12.10 13.11 -6.91
CA LYS A 142 -11.69 14.16 -5.98
C LYS A 142 -10.20 14.47 -6.08
N ARG A 143 -9.35 13.44 -6.09
CA ARG A 143 -7.90 13.59 -6.27
C ARG A 143 -7.57 14.25 -7.61
N GLY A 144 -8.17 13.79 -8.70
CA GLY A 144 -7.97 14.35 -10.04
C GLY A 144 -8.38 15.82 -10.14
N PHE A 145 -9.54 16.18 -9.59
CA PHE A 145 -10.01 17.57 -9.58
C PHE A 145 -9.05 18.51 -8.83
N TRP A 146 -8.64 18.13 -7.62
CA TRP A 146 -7.69 18.94 -6.85
C TRP A 146 -6.31 18.99 -7.50
N SER A 147 -5.83 17.87 -8.04
CA SER A 147 -4.56 17.81 -8.77
C SER A 147 -4.58 18.74 -10.00
N TYR A 148 -5.70 18.76 -10.74
CA TYR A 148 -5.87 19.65 -11.88
C TYR A 148 -5.88 21.14 -11.47
N LEU A 149 -6.64 21.52 -10.44
CA LEU A 149 -6.69 22.90 -9.94
C LEU A 149 -5.31 23.39 -9.48
N LEU A 150 -4.60 22.55 -8.72
CA LEU A 150 -3.27 22.90 -8.21
C LEU A 150 -2.23 22.90 -9.34
N GLY A 151 -2.40 22.05 -10.35
CA GLY A 151 -1.60 22.09 -11.58
C GLY A 151 -1.79 23.40 -12.35
N LEU A 152 -3.03 23.91 -12.46
CA LEU A 152 -3.30 25.22 -13.05
C LEU A 152 -2.62 26.35 -12.26
N LEU A 153 -2.66 26.30 -10.93
CA LEU A 153 -1.96 27.28 -10.08
C LEU A 153 -0.45 27.28 -10.34
N SER A 154 0.15 26.09 -10.43
CA SER A 154 1.57 25.93 -10.76
C SER A 154 1.90 26.50 -12.14
N THR A 155 1.05 26.25 -13.14
CA THR A 155 1.19 26.78 -14.49
C THR A 155 1.05 28.30 -14.51
N ALA A 156 0.06 28.87 -13.81
CA ALA A 156 -0.13 30.30 -13.69
C ALA A 156 1.12 30.98 -13.07
N THR A 157 1.66 30.38 -12.01
CA THR A 157 2.89 30.88 -11.37
C THR A 157 4.06 30.89 -12.35
N PHE A 158 4.21 29.87 -13.20
CA PHE A 158 5.24 29.87 -14.25
C PHE A 158 5.06 31.03 -15.21
N TYR A 159 3.85 31.30 -15.70
CA TYR A 159 3.61 32.41 -16.63
C TYR A 159 3.79 33.77 -15.97
N VAL A 160 3.46 33.92 -14.70
CA VAL A 160 3.74 35.17 -13.95
C VAL A 160 5.25 35.42 -13.83
N ALA A 161 6.02 34.38 -13.48
CA ALA A 161 7.48 34.47 -13.43
C ALA A 161 8.08 34.78 -14.82
N TYR A 162 7.54 34.12 -15.86
CA TYR A 162 7.92 34.39 -17.25
C TYR A 162 7.72 35.87 -17.62
N ALA A 163 6.52 36.39 -17.38
CA ALA A 163 6.22 37.82 -17.66
C ALA A 163 7.14 38.75 -16.88
N TRP A 164 7.43 38.45 -15.62
CA TRP A 164 8.36 39.23 -14.81
C TRP A 164 9.77 39.25 -15.41
N ILE A 165 10.34 38.10 -15.77
CA ILE A 165 11.67 38.00 -16.39
C ILE A 165 11.71 38.78 -17.73
N VAL A 166 10.66 38.67 -18.55
CA VAL A 166 10.57 39.43 -19.82
C VAL A 166 10.56 40.94 -19.58
N VAL A 167 9.79 41.43 -18.61
CA VAL A 167 9.75 42.86 -18.26
C VAL A 167 11.14 43.34 -17.80
N GLU A 168 11.84 42.61 -16.96
CA GLU A 168 13.21 42.95 -16.53
C GLU A 168 14.19 43.00 -17.72
N THR A 169 14.00 42.15 -18.73
CA THR A 169 14.78 42.17 -19.98
C THR A 169 14.47 43.43 -20.81
N VAL A 170 13.18 43.78 -20.99
CA VAL A 170 12.75 44.94 -21.75
C VAL A 170 13.23 46.26 -21.11
N VAL A 171 13.24 46.31 -19.77
CA VAL A 171 13.77 47.47 -19.02
C VAL A 171 15.30 47.54 -19.09
N GLY A 172 15.98 46.51 -19.66
CA GLY A 172 17.43 46.52 -19.86
C GLY A 172 18.24 46.13 -18.60
N ARG A 173 17.60 45.55 -17.59
CA ARG A 173 18.30 45.10 -16.37
C ARG A 173 19.01 43.74 -16.53
N ILE A 174 18.54 42.94 -17.47
CA ILE A 174 19.13 41.64 -17.80
C ILE A 174 19.28 41.52 -19.32
N SER A 175 20.25 40.73 -19.78
CA SER A 175 20.45 40.47 -21.19
C SER A 175 19.47 39.42 -21.74
N LEU A 176 19.33 39.35 -23.08
CA LEU A 176 18.55 38.29 -23.73
C LEU A 176 19.10 36.88 -23.42
N GLY A 177 20.42 36.76 -23.26
CA GLY A 177 21.05 35.50 -22.81
C GLY A 177 20.64 35.11 -21.39
N ASP A 178 20.66 36.08 -20.48
CA ASP A 178 20.21 35.85 -19.09
C ASP A 178 18.72 35.50 -19.04
N MET A 179 17.89 36.14 -19.85
CA MET A 179 16.46 35.83 -19.94
C MET A 179 16.23 34.33 -20.27
N THR A 180 16.87 33.86 -21.34
CA THR A 180 16.70 32.45 -21.75
C THR A 180 17.23 31.49 -20.71
N MET A 181 18.33 31.82 -20.06
CA MET A 181 18.90 31.04 -18.96
C MET A 181 17.93 30.99 -17.76
N TYR A 182 17.46 32.11 -17.25
CA TYR A 182 16.57 32.16 -16.08
C TYR A 182 15.21 31.51 -16.35
N LEU A 183 14.64 31.66 -17.54
CA LEU A 183 13.41 30.96 -17.92
C LEU A 183 13.59 29.42 -17.90
N THR A 184 14.71 28.95 -18.46
CA THR A 184 15.03 27.52 -18.47
C THR A 184 15.26 27.01 -17.05
N VAL A 185 16.05 27.71 -16.24
CA VAL A 185 16.36 27.34 -14.87
C VAL A 185 15.11 27.37 -13.98
N PHE A 186 14.25 28.39 -14.14
CA PHE A 186 12.99 28.46 -13.40
C PHE A 186 12.08 27.28 -13.72
N ARG A 187 11.91 26.94 -15.00
CA ARG A 187 11.11 25.79 -15.44
C ARG A 187 11.69 24.48 -14.92
N GLN A 188 13.01 24.27 -15.03
CA GLN A 188 13.66 23.08 -14.52
C GLN A 188 13.59 23.02 -12.98
N GLY A 189 13.77 24.12 -12.30
CA GLY A 189 13.60 24.23 -10.86
C GLY A 189 12.20 23.84 -10.41
N GLN A 190 11.16 24.33 -11.12
CA GLN A 190 9.77 23.99 -10.83
C GLN A 190 9.48 22.50 -11.01
N THR A 191 9.91 21.91 -12.13
CA THR A 191 9.71 20.47 -12.38
C THR A 191 10.48 19.61 -11.38
N THR A 192 11.73 19.96 -11.09
CA THR A 192 12.57 19.22 -10.13
C THR A 192 12.01 19.32 -8.71
N PHE A 193 11.55 20.51 -8.30
CA PHE A 193 10.94 20.70 -7.00
C PHE A 193 9.63 19.89 -6.86
N SER A 194 8.76 19.95 -7.88
CA SER A 194 7.54 19.12 -7.91
C SER A 194 7.86 17.62 -7.88
N SER A 195 8.89 17.18 -8.61
CA SER A 195 9.35 15.78 -8.60
C SER A 195 9.89 15.36 -7.23
N ALA A 196 10.64 16.24 -6.55
CA ALA A 196 11.11 15.98 -5.19
C ALA A 196 9.94 15.80 -4.20
N LEU A 197 8.95 16.71 -4.26
CA LEU A 197 7.76 16.62 -3.42
C LEU A 197 6.92 15.37 -3.71
N THR A 198 6.75 15.01 -4.98
CA THR A 198 6.07 13.78 -5.40
C THR A 198 6.82 12.53 -4.91
N SER A 199 8.16 12.56 -4.94
CA SER A 199 8.99 11.47 -4.40
C SER A 199 8.80 11.32 -2.89
N ILE A 200 8.79 12.43 -2.14
CA ILE A 200 8.52 12.42 -0.68
C ILE A 200 7.11 11.88 -0.40
N GLY A 201 6.10 12.37 -1.11
CA GLY A 201 4.73 11.89 -0.98
C GLY A 201 4.59 10.39 -1.28
N GLY A 202 5.26 9.94 -2.33
CA GLY A 202 5.30 8.53 -2.69
C GLY A 202 6.09 7.66 -1.72
N MET A 203 7.18 8.16 -1.12
CA MET A 203 7.88 7.46 -0.04
C MET A 203 6.99 7.32 1.21
N TYR A 204 6.23 8.37 1.54
CA TYR A 204 5.24 8.28 2.61
C TYR A 204 4.18 7.20 2.32
N GLU A 205 3.66 7.17 1.10
CA GLU A 205 2.72 6.14 0.67
C GLU A 205 3.35 4.74 0.75
N ASP A 206 4.54 4.55 0.16
CA ASP A 206 5.25 3.27 0.19
C ASP A 206 5.52 2.81 1.63
N ASN A 207 5.88 3.71 2.54
CA ASN A 207 6.07 3.40 3.96
C ASN A 207 4.79 2.95 4.66
N LEU A 208 3.63 3.59 4.34
CA LEU A 208 2.34 3.15 4.86
C LEU A 208 1.99 1.72 4.44
N TYR A 209 2.27 1.37 3.18
CA TYR A 209 2.03 0.00 2.70
C TYR A 209 3.07 -0.99 3.24
N LEU A 210 4.33 -0.59 3.40
CA LEU A 210 5.38 -1.42 4.01
C LEU A 210 5.11 -1.73 5.48
N SER A 211 4.34 -0.88 6.19
CA SER A 211 3.94 -1.18 7.57
C SER A 211 3.22 -2.53 7.69
N ASN A 212 2.44 -2.93 6.67
CA ASN A 212 1.78 -4.24 6.65
C ASN A 212 2.79 -5.40 6.59
N LEU A 213 3.92 -5.20 5.86
CA LEU A 213 4.99 -6.20 5.78
C LEU A 213 5.74 -6.31 7.11
N TYR A 214 6.08 -5.17 7.72
CA TYR A 214 6.77 -5.16 9.02
C TYR A 214 5.87 -5.73 10.12
N GLU A 215 4.60 -5.34 10.17
CA GLU A 215 3.63 -5.89 11.12
C GLU A 215 3.51 -7.43 11.02
N PHE A 216 3.58 -7.97 9.79
CA PHE A 216 3.60 -9.42 9.56
C PHE A 216 4.92 -10.07 9.99
N LEU A 217 6.07 -9.43 9.73
CA LEU A 217 7.39 -9.98 10.07
C LEU A 217 7.70 -9.93 11.56
N GLU A 218 7.15 -8.95 12.26
CA GLU A 218 7.30 -8.76 13.71
C GLU A 218 6.27 -9.55 14.53
N GLU A 219 5.31 -10.21 13.87
CA GLU A 219 4.31 -11.03 14.55
C GLU A 219 5.01 -12.16 15.33
N GLU A 220 4.90 -12.13 16.65
CA GLU A 220 5.45 -13.17 17.51
C GLU A 220 4.67 -14.47 17.32
N VAL A 221 5.35 -15.47 16.78
CA VAL A 221 4.82 -16.82 16.70
C VAL A 221 5.21 -17.57 17.97
N PRO A 222 4.28 -17.85 18.88
CA PRO A 222 4.61 -18.60 20.09
C PRO A 222 5.07 -20.01 19.72
N ILE A 223 6.37 -20.25 19.85
CA ILE A 223 6.93 -21.59 19.63
C ILE A 223 6.56 -22.44 20.83
N ARG A 224 5.58 -23.31 20.66
CA ARG A 224 5.22 -24.29 21.68
C ARG A 224 6.10 -25.51 21.54
N TYR A 225 7.11 -25.58 22.37
CA TYR A 225 7.89 -26.82 22.53
C TYR A 225 7.08 -27.77 23.39
N GLY A 226 6.65 -28.87 22.81
CA GLY A 226 6.16 -30.02 23.60
C GLY A 226 7.31 -30.62 24.42
N LYS A 227 7.04 -31.05 25.64
CA LYS A 227 7.97 -31.84 26.46
C LYS A 227 7.93 -33.31 26.08
N ALA A 228 7.52 -33.66 24.85
CA ALA A 228 7.40 -35.03 24.40
C ALA A 228 8.78 -35.67 24.35
N ILE A 229 8.98 -36.64 25.22
CA ILE A 229 10.08 -37.59 25.18
C ILE A 229 9.60 -38.75 24.32
N LYS A 230 10.46 -39.33 23.50
CA LYS A 230 10.15 -40.59 22.80
C LYS A 230 9.60 -41.60 23.81
N GLY A 231 8.44 -42.14 23.52
CA GLY A 231 7.85 -43.19 24.36
C GLY A 231 8.83 -44.35 24.54
N THR A 232 8.83 -44.95 25.72
CA THR A 232 9.72 -46.09 26.08
C THR A 232 9.48 -47.33 25.21
N ASN A 233 8.30 -47.42 24.57
CA ASN A 233 7.95 -48.54 23.71
C ASN A 233 7.40 -48.01 22.35
N PRO A 234 8.18 -48.12 21.24
CA PRO A 234 7.72 -47.76 19.91
C PRO A 234 6.51 -48.53 19.40
N GLN A 235 6.23 -49.72 20.01
CA GLN A 235 5.11 -50.59 19.65
C GLN A 235 3.81 -50.24 20.39
N ASP A 236 3.82 -49.25 21.28
CA ASP A 236 2.66 -48.93 22.10
C ASP A 236 1.63 -48.04 21.34
N GLY A 237 2.04 -47.36 20.30
CA GLY A 237 1.16 -46.49 19.54
C GLY A 237 1.01 -45.08 20.15
N ILE A 238 -0.19 -44.48 20.04
CA ILE A 238 -0.50 -43.15 20.54
C ILE A 238 -1.55 -43.22 21.64
N ARG A 239 -1.25 -42.70 22.81
CA ARG A 239 -2.19 -42.58 23.92
C ARG A 239 -2.62 -41.15 24.16
N PHE A 240 -3.92 -40.94 24.24
CA PHE A 240 -4.55 -39.74 24.73
C PHE A 240 -5.06 -40.02 26.15
N GLU A 241 -4.66 -39.24 27.12
CA GLU A 241 -5.06 -39.40 28.50
C GLU A 241 -5.66 -38.09 29.03
N ASN A 242 -6.95 -38.12 29.38
CA ASN A 242 -7.68 -36.99 29.94
C ASN A 242 -7.52 -35.70 29.13
N VAL A 243 -7.66 -35.80 27.80
CA VAL A 243 -7.44 -34.68 26.90
C VAL A 243 -8.62 -33.72 26.94
N TYR A 244 -8.32 -32.46 27.21
CA TYR A 244 -9.24 -31.32 27.08
C TYR A 244 -8.76 -30.43 25.95
N PHE A 245 -9.66 -30.04 25.07
CA PHE A 245 -9.35 -29.09 24.00
C PHE A 245 -10.45 -28.05 23.84
N THR A 246 -10.06 -26.79 23.82
CA THR A 246 -10.95 -25.65 23.54
C THR A 246 -10.39 -24.87 22.38
N TYR A 247 -11.20 -24.62 21.35
CA TYR A 247 -10.80 -23.75 20.25
C TYR A 247 -10.55 -22.33 20.75
N PRO A 248 -9.53 -21.63 20.24
CA PRO A 248 -9.30 -20.23 20.57
C PRO A 248 -10.53 -19.38 20.28
N GLY A 249 -10.90 -18.50 21.23
CA GLY A 249 -12.10 -17.67 21.14
C GLY A 249 -13.40 -18.37 21.56
N SER A 250 -13.39 -19.69 21.83
CA SER A 250 -14.54 -20.40 22.39
C SER A 250 -14.46 -20.47 23.92
N THR A 251 -15.60 -20.34 24.58
CA THR A 251 -15.72 -20.57 26.03
C THR A 251 -16.08 -22.01 26.39
N LYS A 252 -16.45 -22.82 25.40
CA LYS A 252 -16.84 -24.22 25.61
C LYS A 252 -15.76 -25.18 25.08
N PRO A 253 -15.34 -26.16 25.85
CA PRO A 253 -14.41 -27.18 25.38
C PRO A 253 -15.05 -28.03 24.26
N ALA A 254 -14.30 -28.19 23.16
CA ALA A 254 -14.67 -29.10 22.06
C ALA A 254 -14.41 -30.56 22.40
N LEU A 255 -13.33 -30.82 23.15
CA LEU A 255 -13.05 -32.13 23.73
C LEU A 255 -12.97 -32.00 25.24
N LYS A 256 -13.56 -32.92 25.95
CA LYS A 256 -13.58 -32.95 27.41
C LYS A 256 -13.34 -34.37 27.89
N ASP A 257 -12.25 -34.57 28.64
CA ASP A 257 -11.89 -35.82 29.30
C ASP A 257 -11.83 -37.01 28.33
N ILE A 258 -11.19 -36.81 27.19
CA ILE A 258 -11.05 -37.85 26.18
C ILE A 258 -9.81 -38.69 26.47
N SER A 259 -10.03 -40.00 26.69
CA SER A 259 -8.96 -40.97 26.83
C SER A 259 -9.11 -42.05 25.75
N LEU A 260 -8.05 -42.20 24.95
CA LEU A 260 -8.03 -43.09 23.78
C LEU A 260 -6.64 -43.65 23.57
N HIS A 261 -6.55 -44.92 23.20
CA HIS A 261 -5.31 -45.59 22.85
C HIS A 261 -5.41 -46.13 21.42
N LEU A 262 -4.56 -45.62 20.56
CA LEU A 262 -4.41 -46.07 19.16
C LEU A 262 -3.18 -46.98 19.05
N LYS A 263 -3.40 -48.25 18.73
CA LYS A 263 -2.31 -49.20 18.48
C LYS A 263 -1.69 -48.99 17.10
N PRO A 264 -0.42 -49.37 16.89
CA PRO A 264 0.22 -49.30 15.57
C PRO A 264 -0.63 -50.05 14.51
N GLY A 265 -0.93 -49.36 13.40
CA GLY A 265 -1.74 -49.92 12.30
C GLY A 265 -3.25 -49.82 12.49
N GLU A 266 -3.74 -49.36 13.64
CA GLU A 266 -5.16 -49.11 13.89
C GLU A 266 -5.60 -47.80 13.24
N LYS A 267 -6.80 -47.79 12.65
CA LYS A 267 -7.45 -46.60 12.09
C LYS A 267 -8.68 -46.26 12.92
N LEU A 268 -8.85 -44.99 13.24
CA LEU A 268 -10.05 -44.43 13.85
C LEU A 268 -11.13 -44.18 12.81
#